data_6dde97c605ca8424ba7695751c9afcb4
#
_entry.id   6dde97c605ca8424ba7695751c9afcb4
#
_cell.length_a   1.000
_cell.length_b   1.000
_cell.length_c   1.000
_cell.angle_alpha   90.00
_cell.angle_beta   90.00
_cell.angle_gamma   90.00
#
_symmetry.space_group_name_H-M   'P 1'
#
loop_
_entity.id
_entity.type
_entity.pdbx_description
1 polymer ?
#
loop_
_entity_poly.entity_id
_entity_poly.type
_entity_poly.pdbx_seq_one_letter_code
_entity_poly.pdbx_strand_id
1 'polypeptide(L)'
;MKKIVLFIVLLITASSCVSTKSTLKNVDDNAPDLVLKKDNTFVITQFAKDKKYGYDPDYPVNLFFQNTNSETLNESRFLNALAGPSGEKITYAKLETCCPFPTKRSNMGAGFLNVYELKWEGQKKPIKLYLNIYEKGILMVPMGLRLKQN
;
A
#
# COMPACT_ATOMS: atom_id res chain seq x y z
N MET A 1 4.92 -52.95 -8.40
CA MET A 1 5.85 -52.17 -7.54
C MET A 1 6.50 -51.00 -8.26
N LYS A 2 7.09 -51.12 -9.46
CA LYS A 2 7.70 -49.99 -10.19
C LYS A 2 6.74 -48.81 -10.49
N LYS A 3 5.46 -49.09 -10.79
CA LYS A 3 4.44 -48.05 -11.07
C LYS A 3 4.00 -47.25 -9.83
N ILE A 4 4.01 -47.89 -8.65
CA ILE A 4 3.66 -47.24 -7.37
C ILE A 4 4.78 -46.30 -6.93
N VAL A 5 6.06 -46.72 -7.13
CA VAL A 5 7.22 -45.86 -6.82
C VAL A 5 7.24 -44.61 -7.71
N LEU A 6 6.88 -44.74 -8.99
CA LEU A 6 6.81 -43.61 -9.92
C LEU A 6 5.74 -42.60 -9.50
N PHE A 7 4.59 -43.09 -8.99
CA PHE A 7 3.49 -42.22 -8.51
C PHE A 7 3.85 -41.47 -7.22
N ILE A 8 4.59 -42.10 -6.32
CA ILE A 8 5.07 -41.48 -5.06
C ILE A 8 6.11 -40.42 -5.37
N VAL A 9 7.03 -40.64 -6.33
CA VAL A 9 8.02 -39.65 -6.73
C VAL A 9 7.38 -38.42 -7.39
N LEU A 10 6.29 -38.61 -8.14
CA LEU A 10 5.56 -37.50 -8.77
C LEU A 10 4.81 -36.62 -7.74
N LEU A 11 4.35 -37.19 -6.62
CA LEU A 11 3.68 -36.46 -5.55
C LEU A 11 4.62 -35.59 -4.70
N ILE A 12 5.90 -35.93 -4.62
CA ILE A 12 6.89 -35.19 -3.81
C ILE A 12 7.38 -33.92 -4.52
N THR A 13 7.27 -33.83 -5.84
CA THR A 13 7.73 -32.67 -6.60
C THR A 13 6.73 -31.51 -6.64
N ALA A 14 5.51 -31.68 -6.09
CA ALA A 14 4.46 -30.67 -6.10
C ALA A 14 4.47 -29.71 -4.89
N SER A 15 5.42 -29.83 -3.95
CA SER A 15 5.57 -28.86 -2.86
C SER A 15 6.31 -27.61 -3.36
N SER A 16 5.62 -26.79 -4.17
CA SER A 16 6.06 -25.44 -4.48
C SER A 16 6.00 -24.61 -3.19
N CYS A 17 7.17 -24.32 -2.59
CA CYS A 17 7.26 -23.33 -1.52
C CYS A 17 6.92 -21.95 -2.10
N VAL A 18 5.69 -21.52 -1.96
CA VAL A 18 5.31 -20.13 -2.27
C VAL A 18 5.96 -19.24 -1.22
N SER A 19 6.89 -18.39 -1.63
CA SER A 19 7.46 -17.38 -0.75
C SER A 19 6.36 -16.36 -0.40
N THR A 20 6.09 -16.19 0.90
CA THR A 20 5.18 -15.14 1.41
C THR A 20 5.91 -13.84 1.73
N LYS A 21 7.20 -13.75 1.39
CA LYS A 21 7.96 -12.50 1.54
C LYS A 21 7.51 -11.52 0.46
N SER A 22 7.10 -10.33 0.88
CA SER A 22 6.69 -9.25 -0.02
C SER A 22 7.80 -8.89 -1.01
N THR A 23 7.43 -8.64 -2.27
CA THR A 23 8.31 -8.14 -3.32
C THR A 23 8.40 -6.62 -3.36
N LEU A 24 7.55 -5.93 -2.59
CA LEU A 24 7.57 -4.47 -2.46
C LEU A 24 8.86 -3.99 -1.78
N LYS A 25 9.41 -2.88 -2.25
CA LYS A 25 10.76 -2.40 -1.86
C LYS A 25 10.81 -1.62 -0.56
N ASN A 26 9.67 -1.08 -0.11
CA ASN A 26 9.56 -0.21 1.06
C ASN A 26 8.78 -0.84 2.22
N VAL A 27 8.72 -2.15 2.26
CA VAL A 27 8.16 -2.88 3.42
C VAL A 27 9.17 -2.87 4.55
N ASP A 28 8.70 -2.47 5.73
CA ASP A 28 9.46 -2.48 6.97
C ASP A 28 8.56 -2.94 8.12
N ASP A 29 8.75 -4.18 8.55
CA ASP A 29 7.98 -4.79 9.65
C ASP A 29 8.25 -4.10 11.00
N ASN A 30 9.39 -3.38 11.12
CA ASN A 30 9.77 -2.62 12.32
C ASN A 30 9.31 -1.15 12.26
N ALA A 31 8.65 -0.73 11.18
CA ALA A 31 8.09 0.61 11.11
C ALA A 31 7.14 0.85 12.29
N PRO A 32 7.11 2.08 12.85
CA PRO A 32 6.21 2.42 13.94
C PRO A 32 4.75 2.24 13.53
N ASP A 33 3.91 1.91 14.49
CA ASP A 33 2.48 1.81 14.25
C ASP A 33 1.90 3.17 13.86
N LEU A 34 0.93 3.14 12.95
CA LEU A 34 0.23 4.34 12.52
C LEU A 34 -0.60 4.91 13.68
N VAL A 35 -0.58 6.23 13.83
CA VAL A 35 -1.30 6.97 14.87
C VAL A 35 -2.35 7.85 14.20
N LEU A 36 -3.53 7.94 14.82
CA LEU A 36 -4.61 8.79 14.34
C LEU A 36 -4.63 10.14 15.07
N LYS A 37 -4.97 11.18 14.32
CA LYS A 37 -5.36 12.49 14.85
C LYS A 37 -6.84 12.48 15.30
N LYS A 38 -7.28 13.54 15.97
CA LYS A 38 -8.68 13.73 16.39
C LYS A 38 -9.67 13.77 15.22
N ASP A 39 -9.23 14.23 14.04
CA ASP A 39 -10.02 14.28 12.80
C ASP A 39 -10.04 12.95 12.04
N ASN A 40 -9.56 11.88 12.66
CA ASN A 40 -9.48 10.54 12.09
C ASN A 40 -8.53 10.41 10.87
N THR A 41 -7.61 11.36 10.67
CA THR A 41 -6.52 11.23 9.70
C THR A 41 -5.26 10.67 10.36
N PHE A 42 -4.32 10.12 9.57
CA PHE A 42 -3.05 9.67 10.12
C PHE A 42 -2.13 10.84 10.49
N VAL A 43 -1.38 10.65 11.57
CA VAL A 43 -0.24 11.50 11.90
C VAL A 43 0.90 11.17 10.94
N ILE A 44 1.30 12.12 10.11
CA ILE A 44 2.40 11.97 9.17
C ILE A 44 3.42 13.08 9.48
N THR A 45 4.66 12.69 9.75
CA THR A 45 5.72 13.63 10.14
C THR A 45 6.87 13.69 9.14
N GLN A 46 6.88 12.78 8.17
CA GLN A 46 7.96 12.65 7.20
C GLN A 46 7.48 12.95 5.78
N PHE A 47 8.40 13.45 4.96
CA PHE A 47 8.19 13.70 3.54
C PHE A 47 9.12 12.79 2.75
N ALA A 48 8.60 12.14 1.72
CA ALA A 48 9.37 11.27 0.85
C ALA A 48 10.44 12.08 0.09
N LYS A 49 11.66 11.53 0.06
CA LYS A 49 12.76 12.04 -0.76
C LYS A 49 12.86 11.31 -2.09
N ASP A 50 12.33 10.10 -2.16
CA ASP A 50 12.27 9.29 -3.37
C ASP A 50 10.99 9.63 -4.14
N LYS A 51 11.15 10.04 -5.40
CA LYS A 51 10.04 10.35 -6.32
C LYS A 51 9.15 9.16 -6.65
N LYS A 52 9.58 7.93 -6.35
CA LYS A 52 8.80 6.72 -6.58
C LYS A 52 7.78 6.45 -5.48
N TYR A 53 8.03 6.93 -4.26
CA TYR A 53 7.16 6.64 -3.12
C TYR A 53 5.72 7.06 -3.39
N GLY A 54 4.82 6.08 -3.39
CA GLY A 54 3.40 6.24 -3.69
C GLY A 54 3.07 6.31 -5.19
N TYR A 55 4.03 6.55 -6.07
CA TYR A 55 3.82 6.70 -7.52
C TYR A 55 4.25 5.47 -8.34
N ASP A 56 4.99 4.57 -7.75
CA ASP A 56 5.49 3.35 -8.38
C ASP A 56 4.86 2.13 -7.65
N PRO A 57 4.32 1.14 -8.38
CA PRO A 57 3.71 -0.04 -7.75
C PRO A 57 4.67 -0.85 -6.89
N ASP A 58 5.99 -0.80 -7.14
CA ASP A 58 6.99 -1.43 -6.27
C ASP A 58 7.29 -0.62 -4.99
N TYR A 59 6.82 0.63 -4.93
CA TYR A 59 7.07 1.59 -3.83
C TYR A 59 5.77 2.25 -3.33
N PRO A 60 4.72 1.46 -3.03
CA PRO A 60 3.42 2.00 -2.63
C PRO A 60 3.49 2.70 -1.26
N VAL A 61 2.44 3.42 -0.93
CA VAL A 61 2.21 3.89 0.44
C VAL A 61 1.69 2.71 1.27
N ASN A 62 2.44 2.29 2.29
CA ASN A 62 2.06 1.18 3.17
C ASN A 62 1.20 1.70 4.33
N LEU A 63 -0.03 1.20 4.44
CA LEU A 63 -1.08 1.70 5.33
C LEU A 63 -1.60 0.62 6.28
N PHE A 64 -0.79 -0.39 6.60
CA PHE A 64 -1.19 -1.44 7.52
C PHE A 64 -1.55 -0.85 8.90
N PHE A 65 -2.78 -1.09 9.34
CA PHE A 65 -3.27 -0.62 10.64
C PHE A 65 -4.12 -1.72 11.29
N GLN A 66 -3.70 -2.20 12.45
CA GLN A 66 -4.28 -3.37 13.10
C GLN A 66 -5.72 -3.17 13.59
N ASN A 67 -6.11 -1.93 13.91
CA ASN A 67 -7.36 -1.62 14.59
C ASN A 67 -8.51 -1.23 13.65
N THR A 68 -8.49 -1.69 12.40
CA THR A 68 -9.58 -1.44 11.46
C THR A 68 -10.01 -2.70 10.72
N ASN A 69 -11.32 -2.86 10.59
CA ASN A 69 -11.94 -3.93 9.79
C ASN A 69 -12.32 -3.44 8.39
N SER A 70 -12.10 -2.15 8.08
CA SER A 70 -12.45 -1.56 6.79
C SER A 70 -11.21 -1.30 5.95
N GLU A 71 -11.12 -1.99 4.81
CA GLU A 71 -10.00 -1.87 3.87
C GLU A 71 -9.84 -0.44 3.34
N THR A 72 -10.94 0.24 3.02
CA THR A 72 -10.92 1.60 2.45
C THR A 72 -10.73 2.71 3.48
N LEU A 73 -10.92 2.41 4.78
CA LEU A 73 -10.85 3.42 5.83
C LEU A 73 -9.43 3.96 6.01
N ASN A 74 -8.41 3.12 5.97
CA ASN A 74 -7.02 3.56 6.11
C ASN A 74 -6.55 4.38 4.90
N GLU A 75 -7.03 4.03 3.72
CA GLU A 75 -6.77 4.78 2.49
C GLU A 75 -7.36 6.19 2.60
N SER A 76 -8.62 6.31 3.02
CA SER A 76 -9.26 7.62 3.23
C SER A 76 -8.61 8.41 4.36
N ARG A 77 -8.17 7.78 5.46
CA ARG A 77 -7.40 8.43 6.54
C ARG A 77 -6.10 9.06 6.05
N PHE A 78 -5.41 8.37 5.15
CA PHE A 78 -4.20 8.89 4.52
C PHE A 78 -4.53 10.01 3.52
N LEU A 79 -5.43 9.75 2.57
CA LEU A 79 -5.74 10.69 1.50
C LEU A 79 -6.33 12.00 2.03
N ASN A 80 -7.15 11.95 3.09
CA ASN A 80 -7.72 13.13 3.74
C ASN A 80 -6.69 13.96 4.52
N ALA A 81 -5.52 13.40 4.82
CA ALA A 81 -4.42 14.14 5.43
C ALA A 81 -3.62 14.98 4.42
N LEU A 82 -3.82 14.74 3.11
CA LEU A 82 -3.03 15.36 2.05
C LEU A 82 -3.67 16.63 1.50
N ALA A 83 -2.82 17.49 0.96
CA ALA A 83 -3.16 18.66 0.18
C ALA A 83 -2.28 18.73 -1.08
N GLY A 84 -2.69 19.49 -2.08
CA GLY A 84 -1.89 19.81 -3.25
C GLY A 84 -0.61 20.59 -2.90
N PRO A 85 0.25 20.88 -3.91
CA PRO A 85 1.57 21.47 -3.69
C PRO A 85 1.54 22.87 -3.07
N SER A 86 0.46 23.64 -3.24
CA SER A 86 0.27 24.95 -2.63
C SER A 86 -0.76 24.95 -1.49
N GLY A 87 -1.23 23.75 -1.07
CA GLY A 87 -2.22 23.58 -0.01
C GLY A 87 -3.66 23.38 -0.52
N GLU A 88 -3.83 23.16 -1.83
CA GLU A 88 -5.12 22.98 -2.45
C GLU A 88 -5.86 21.75 -1.90
N LYS A 89 -7.17 21.82 -1.83
CA LYS A 89 -8.02 20.68 -1.46
C LYS A 89 -7.93 19.60 -2.53
N ILE A 90 -7.57 18.40 -2.11
CA ILE A 90 -7.55 17.22 -2.97
C ILE A 90 -8.93 16.57 -3.00
N THR A 91 -9.37 16.19 -4.20
CA THR A 91 -10.42 15.20 -4.42
C THR A 91 -9.77 13.93 -4.95
N TYR A 92 -10.31 12.77 -4.58
CA TYR A 92 -9.75 11.49 -4.99
C TYR A 92 -10.83 10.47 -5.32
N ALA A 93 -10.49 9.55 -6.21
CA ALA A 93 -11.34 8.42 -6.56
C ALA A 93 -10.50 7.16 -6.74
N LYS A 94 -10.99 6.02 -6.25
CA LYS A 94 -10.37 4.72 -6.53
C LYS A 94 -10.60 4.38 -7.99
N LEU A 95 -9.53 4.10 -8.73
CA LEU A 95 -9.58 3.72 -10.14
C LEU A 95 -9.71 2.20 -10.29
N GLU A 96 -8.82 1.48 -9.61
CA GLU A 96 -8.68 0.04 -9.80
C GLU A 96 -7.99 -0.60 -8.60
N THR A 97 -8.01 -1.92 -8.58
CA THR A 97 -7.16 -2.76 -7.74
C THR A 97 -6.23 -3.53 -8.66
N CYS A 98 -4.92 -3.46 -8.43
CA CYS A 98 -3.92 -4.04 -9.33
C CYS A 98 -2.75 -4.68 -8.58
N CYS A 99 -1.79 -5.11 -9.36
CA CYS A 99 -0.41 -5.33 -8.93
C CYS A 99 -0.33 -6.31 -7.74
N PRO A 100 -0.67 -7.59 -7.98
CA PRO A 100 -0.61 -8.61 -6.94
C PRO A 100 0.84 -8.81 -6.45
N PHE A 101 0.98 -8.99 -5.13
CA PHE A 101 2.27 -9.26 -4.50
C PHE A 101 2.11 -10.30 -3.38
N PRO A 102 3.15 -11.09 -3.06
CA PRO A 102 3.10 -12.02 -1.94
C PRO A 102 3.04 -11.28 -0.60
N THR A 103 2.18 -11.75 0.31
CA THR A 103 2.12 -11.24 1.68
C THR A 103 1.64 -12.31 2.66
N LYS A 104 2.25 -12.35 3.85
CA LYS A 104 1.81 -13.20 4.96
C LYS A 104 0.60 -12.65 5.72
N ARG A 105 0.18 -11.42 5.41
CA ARG A 105 -0.94 -10.71 6.07
C ARG A 105 -2.28 -10.87 5.35
N SER A 106 -2.33 -11.73 4.35
CA SER A 106 -3.56 -12.15 3.66
C SER A 106 -3.73 -13.65 3.78
N ASN A 107 -4.94 -14.11 4.03
CA ASN A 107 -5.28 -15.55 4.08
C ASN A 107 -5.00 -16.27 2.74
N MET A 108 -4.98 -15.53 1.64
CA MET A 108 -4.67 -16.05 0.31
C MET A 108 -3.15 -16.08 0.00
N GLY A 109 -2.30 -15.58 0.91
CA GLY A 109 -0.87 -15.45 0.67
C GLY A 109 -0.50 -14.35 -0.33
N ALA A 110 -1.48 -13.59 -0.82
CA ALA A 110 -1.31 -12.50 -1.78
C ALA A 110 -2.11 -11.27 -1.36
N GLY A 111 -1.57 -10.09 -1.62
CA GLY A 111 -2.21 -8.80 -1.50
C GLY A 111 -2.29 -8.10 -2.85
N PHE A 112 -3.10 -7.06 -2.92
CA PHE A 112 -3.27 -6.20 -4.09
C PHE A 112 -3.10 -4.75 -3.68
N LEU A 113 -2.61 -3.92 -4.61
CA LEU A 113 -2.57 -2.48 -4.44
C LEU A 113 -3.89 -1.87 -4.89
N ASN A 114 -4.33 -0.84 -4.19
CA ASN A 114 -5.42 0.03 -4.63
C ASN A 114 -4.84 1.29 -5.27
N VAL A 115 -5.32 1.62 -6.45
CA VAL A 115 -4.86 2.79 -7.22
C VAL A 115 -5.90 3.89 -7.10
N TYR A 116 -5.46 5.05 -6.63
CA TYR A 116 -6.28 6.24 -6.49
C TYR A 116 -5.82 7.34 -7.45
N GLU A 117 -6.77 7.98 -8.13
CA GLU A 117 -6.55 9.22 -8.86
C GLU A 117 -6.78 10.40 -7.92
N LEU A 118 -5.84 11.35 -7.89
CA LEU A 118 -5.93 12.57 -7.11
C LEU A 118 -6.00 13.77 -8.03
N LYS A 119 -6.93 14.70 -7.70
CA LYS A 119 -7.17 15.95 -8.42
C LYS A 119 -7.25 17.12 -7.46
N TRP A 120 -6.80 18.29 -7.90
CA TRP A 120 -6.97 19.58 -7.22
C TRP A 120 -7.09 20.70 -8.24
N GLU A 121 -7.58 21.86 -7.79
CA GLU A 121 -7.75 23.04 -8.63
C GLU A 121 -6.40 23.53 -9.18
N GLY A 122 -6.35 23.90 -10.47
CA GLY A 122 -5.14 24.34 -11.15
C GLY A 122 -4.17 23.24 -11.56
N GLN A 123 -4.49 21.98 -11.28
CA GLN A 123 -3.65 20.85 -11.68
C GLN A 123 -3.70 20.61 -13.21
N LYS A 124 -2.51 20.44 -13.83
CA LYS A 124 -2.43 20.18 -15.28
C LYS A 124 -2.89 18.77 -15.68
N LYS A 125 -2.55 17.77 -14.85
CA LYS A 125 -2.93 16.36 -15.06
C LYS A 125 -3.15 15.69 -13.71
N PRO A 126 -4.17 14.81 -13.59
CA PRO A 126 -4.34 13.99 -12.40
C PRO A 126 -3.09 13.16 -12.12
N ILE A 127 -2.85 12.88 -10.85
CA ILE A 127 -1.81 11.95 -10.42
C ILE A 127 -2.42 10.68 -9.88
N LYS A 128 -1.67 9.59 -9.94
CA LYS A 128 -2.05 8.30 -9.37
C LYS A 128 -1.18 7.97 -8.17
N LEU A 129 -1.80 7.44 -7.11
CA LEU A 129 -1.10 6.87 -5.97
C LEU A 129 -1.46 5.39 -5.82
N TYR A 130 -0.44 4.59 -5.52
CA TYR A 130 -0.56 3.18 -5.18
C TYR A 130 -0.58 3.04 -3.66
N LEU A 131 -1.66 2.49 -3.12
CA LEU A 131 -1.86 2.30 -1.68
C LEU A 131 -1.90 0.81 -1.36
N ASN A 132 -1.25 0.43 -0.27
CA ASN A 132 -1.14 -0.93 0.22
C ASN A 132 -1.62 -1.01 1.67
N ILE A 133 -2.65 -1.79 1.92
CA ILE A 133 -3.24 -1.97 3.25
C ILE A 133 -2.67 -3.19 4.01
N TYR A 134 -1.88 -4.03 3.36
CA TYR A 134 -1.39 -5.27 3.95
C TYR A 134 -0.05 -5.12 4.66
N GLU A 135 0.86 -4.26 4.18
CA GLU A 135 2.23 -4.22 4.67
C GLU A 135 2.49 -2.98 5.52
N LYS A 136 3.42 -3.12 6.48
CA LYS A 136 3.97 -2.01 7.25
C LYS A 136 5.09 -1.32 6.46
N GLY A 137 5.25 -0.04 6.71
CA GLY A 137 6.34 0.77 6.21
C GLY A 137 6.28 2.16 6.82
N ILE A 138 7.32 2.96 6.60
CA ILE A 138 7.34 4.34 7.09
C ILE A 138 6.34 5.17 6.28
N LEU A 139 5.36 5.76 6.99
CA LEU A 139 4.36 6.61 6.37
C LEU A 139 4.92 8.01 6.11
N MET A 140 4.91 8.42 4.84
CA MET A 140 5.44 9.70 4.38
C MET A 140 4.45 10.41 3.47
N VAL A 141 4.60 11.72 3.35
CA VAL A 141 3.93 12.51 2.30
C VAL A 141 4.65 12.28 0.97
N PRO A 142 3.96 11.84 -0.11
CA PRO A 142 4.58 11.71 -1.43
C PRO A 142 5.13 13.04 -1.96
N MET A 143 6.20 13.00 -2.73
CA MET A 143 6.80 14.20 -3.32
C MET A 143 5.78 15.01 -4.14
N GLY A 144 5.81 16.32 -4.01
CA GLY A 144 4.89 17.23 -4.70
C GLY A 144 3.54 17.41 -4.00
N LEU A 145 3.28 16.70 -2.92
CA LEU A 145 2.12 16.91 -2.07
C LEU A 145 2.51 17.53 -0.72
N ARG A 146 1.53 18.01 0.02
CA ARG A 146 1.67 18.59 1.37
C ARG A 146 0.68 17.95 2.33
N LEU A 147 0.85 18.20 3.60
CA LEU A 147 -0.18 17.93 4.60
C LEU A 147 -1.22 19.05 4.58
N LYS A 148 -2.47 18.65 4.73
CA LYS A 148 -3.57 19.58 4.94
C LYS A 148 -3.31 20.40 6.20
N GLN A 149 -3.39 21.71 6.08
CA GLN A 149 -3.37 22.64 7.22
C GLN A 149 -4.75 22.61 7.89
N ASN A 150 -4.76 22.45 9.20
CA ASN A 150 -5.99 22.54 10.02
C ASN A 150 -6.34 23.98 10.27
#